data_71089097bf3ece99d46d72176b5ec9fc
#
_entry.id   71089097bf3ece99d46d72176b5ec9fc
#
_cell.length_a   1.000
_cell.length_b   1.000
_cell.length_c   1.000
_cell.angle_alpha   90.00
_cell.angle_beta   90.00
_cell.angle_gamma   90.00
#
_symmetry.space_group_name_H-M   'P 1'
#
loop_
_entity.id
_entity.type
_entity.pdbx_description
1 polymer ?
#
loop_
_entity_poly.entity_id
_entity_poly.type
_entity_poly.pdbx_seq_one_letter_code
_entity_poly.pdbx_strand_id
1 'polypeptide(L)'
;MLAVERQLQTKVSYQFIPLVNMKTIQHTLDLYHLSRCHLKQRQCVSCMLYQVALDIKAASFQGGQHGRQYLVNVQKIMSDRTVEYTDEIVKRIAQLANLDWATFTEDRHSQMVRKSLRKDQTIADDLGVIDTPTAIVLDTCDPDYSLLIHDFTYQKLIDCARHGQLHINQDHRLVHK
;
A
#
# COMPACT_ATOMS: atom_id res chain seq x y z
N MET A 1 1.12 -12.38 -1.56
CA MET A 1 0.24 -12.43 -0.35
C MET A 1 -0.40 -13.79 -0.18
N LEU A 2 -1.17 -14.35 -1.12
CA LEU A 2 -1.63 -15.75 -1.05
C LEU A 2 -0.49 -16.78 -0.87
N ALA A 3 0.71 -16.44 -1.35
CA ALA A 3 1.90 -17.26 -1.11
C ALA A 3 2.36 -17.24 0.35
N VAL A 4 2.19 -16.10 1.05
CA VAL A 4 2.49 -15.97 2.49
C VAL A 4 1.56 -16.88 3.30
N GLU A 5 0.25 -16.79 3.07
CA GLU A 5 -0.74 -17.60 3.78
C GLU A 5 -0.51 -19.10 3.61
N ARG A 6 -0.18 -19.52 2.37
CA ARG A 6 0.13 -20.93 2.08
C ARG A 6 1.42 -21.40 2.77
N GLN A 7 2.45 -20.54 2.80
CA GLN A 7 3.75 -20.93 3.34
C GLN A 7 3.79 -20.86 4.86
N LEU A 8 3.09 -19.92 5.47
CA LEU A 8 2.98 -19.77 6.91
C LEU A 8 1.86 -20.63 7.53
N GLN A 9 1.00 -21.22 6.71
CA GLN A 9 -0.15 -22.04 7.13
C GLN A 9 -1.05 -21.32 8.17
N THR A 10 -1.12 -19.99 8.05
CA THR A 10 -1.90 -19.14 8.95
C THR A 10 -2.72 -18.13 8.16
N LYS A 11 -3.84 -17.69 8.74
CA LYS A 11 -4.67 -16.65 8.14
C LYS A 11 -4.01 -15.29 8.37
N VAL A 12 -3.74 -14.57 7.31
CA VAL A 12 -3.12 -13.24 7.35
C VAL A 12 -4.13 -12.19 6.89
N SER A 13 -4.40 -11.22 7.76
CA SER A 13 -5.11 -10.00 7.38
C SER A 13 -4.10 -8.89 7.12
N TYR A 14 -4.27 -8.10 6.07
CA TYR A 14 -3.35 -7.03 5.75
C TYR A 14 -4.06 -5.80 5.22
N GLN A 15 -3.51 -4.66 5.59
CA GLN A 15 -3.95 -3.33 5.14
C GLN A 15 -2.79 -2.64 4.42
N PHE A 16 -3.07 -2.05 3.27
CA PHE A 16 -2.12 -1.19 2.57
C PHE A 16 -2.34 0.26 2.96
N ILE A 17 -1.26 0.90 3.40
CA ILE A 17 -1.24 2.31 3.74
C ILE A 17 -0.36 3.03 2.70
N PRO A 18 -0.94 3.84 1.80
CA PRO A 18 -0.15 4.65 0.90
C PRO A 18 0.53 5.76 1.68
N LEU A 19 1.85 5.83 1.62
CA LEU A 19 2.65 6.82 2.31
C LEU A 19 3.02 7.98 1.37
N VAL A 20 2.67 9.20 1.76
CA VAL A 20 3.03 10.43 1.03
C VAL A 20 3.76 11.39 1.97
N ASN A 21 5.08 11.45 1.84
CA ASN A 21 5.94 12.34 2.62
C ASN A 21 7.10 12.85 1.75
N MET A 22 7.97 13.68 2.33
CA MET A 22 9.10 14.25 1.61
C MET A 22 10.06 13.18 1.04
N LYS A 23 10.21 12.05 1.72
CA LYS A 23 11.11 10.97 1.30
C LYS A 23 10.56 10.25 0.07
N THR A 24 9.26 9.92 0.06
CA THR A 24 8.60 9.32 -1.11
C THR A 24 8.58 10.26 -2.32
N ILE A 25 8.41 11.58 -2.09
CA ILE A 25 8.50 12.59 -3.15
C ILE A 25 9.92 12.63 -3.73
N GLN A 26 10.96 12.68 -2.89
CA GLN A 26 12.35 12.68 -3.34
C GLN A 26 12.70 11.41 -4.11
N HIS A 27 12.31 10.26 -3.60
CA HIS A 27 12.51 8.98 -4.27
C HIS A 27 11.84 8.96 -5.65
N THR A 28 10.62 9.48 -5.76
CA THR A 28 9.91 9.58 -7.05
C THR A 28 10.61 10.54 -8.01
N LEU A 29 11.07 11.71 -7.53
CA LEU A 29 11.86 12.63 -8.36
C LEU A 29 13.10 11.94 -8.94
N ASP A 30 13.84 11.18 -8.12
CA ASP A 30 15.01 10.44 -8.56
C ASP A 30 14.66 9.37 -9.62
N LEU A 31 13.58 8.62 -9.38
CA LEU A 31 13.10 7.62 -10.35
C LEU A 31 12.76 8.23 -11.71
N TYR A 32 12.21 9.43 -11.73
CA TYR A 32 11.85 10.13 -12.97
C TYR A 32 12.98 11.04 -13.50
N HIS A 33 14.18 10.97 -12.89
CA HIS A 33 15.34 11.83 -13.23
C HIS A 33 15.01 13.33 -13.20
N LEU A 34 14.13 13.74 -12.27
CA LEU A 34 13.72 15.12 -12.06
C LEU A 34 14.60 15.80 -11.00
N SER A 35 14.74 17.13 -11.11
CA SER A 35 15.54 17.89 -10.16
C SER A 35 14.84 18.03 -8.80
N ARG A 36 15.53 17.61 -7.74
CA ARG A 36 15.06 17.79 -6.34
C ARG A 36 14.96 19.26 -5.94
N CYS A 37 15.73 20.16 -6.57
CA CYS A 37 15.75 21.58 -6.25
C CYS A 37 14.67 22.37 -7.00
N HIS A 38 14.04 21.79 -8.02
CA HIS A 38 13.06 22.50 -8.84
C HIS A 38 11.67 22.46 -8.19
N LEU A 39 11.23 23.59 -7.63
CA LEU A 39 10.00 23.69 -6.83
C LEU A 39 8.75 23.21 -7.59
N LYS A 40 8.59 23.60 -8.86
CA LYS A 40 7.43 23.17 -9.68
C LYS A 40 7.38 21.66 -9.88
N GLN A 41 8.53 21.02 -10.13
CA GLN A 41 8.60 19.55 -10.30
C GLN A 41 8.24 18.83 -8.97
N ARG A 42 8.77 19.31 -7.85
CA ARG A 42 8.42 18.78 -6.53
C ARG A 42 6.93 18.90 -6.24
N GLN A 43 6.34 20.06 -6.55
CA GLN A 43 4.91 20.28 -6.36
C GLN A 43 4.08 19.35 -7.26
N CYS A 44 4.44 19.21 -8.52
CA CYS A 44 3.77 18.31 -9.46
C CYS A 44 3.79 16.85 -8.97
N VAL A 45 4.98 16.34 -8.59
CA VAL A 45 5.13 14.98 -8.06
C VAL A 45 4.36 14.81 -6.75
N SER A 46 4.39 15.81 -5.86
CA SER A 46 3.62 15.76 -4.60
C SER A 46 2.11 15.67 -4.85
N CYS A 47 1.59 16.49 -5.77
CA CYS A 47 0.17 16.45 -6.13
C CYS A 47 -0.21 15.10 -6.77
N MET A 48 0.62 14.57 -7.65
CA MET A 48 0.41 13.28 -8.30
C MET A 48 0.38 12.15 -7.25
N LEU A 49 1.37 12.06 -6.36
CA LEU A 49 1.42 11.02 -5.32
C LEU A 49 0.24 11.12 -4.37
N TYR A 50 -0.17 12.33 -3.99
CA TYR A 50 -1.34 12.54 -3.15
C TYR A 50 -2.62 12.07 -3.84
N GLN A 51 -2.79 12.38 -5.14
CA GLN A 51 -3.95 11.93 -5.91
C GLN A 51 -3.95 10.39 -6.05
N VAL A 52 -2.81 9.77 -6.36
CA VAL A 52 -2.68 8.32 -6.40
C VAL A 52 -3.08 7.69 -5.05
N ALA A 53 -2.65 8.27 -3.93
CA ALA A 53 -3.00 7.79 -2.61
C ALA A 53 -4.52 7.90 -2.32
N LEU A 54 -5.16 9.00 -2.73
CA LEU A 54 -6.63 9.15 -2.63
C LEU A 54 -7.35 8.11 -3.48
N ASP A 55 -6.89 7.87 -4.70
CA ASP A 55 -7.52 6.91 -5.62
C ASP A 55 -7.39 5.46 -5.11
N ILE A 56 -6.25 5.09 -4.52
CA ILE A 56 -6.08 3.79 -3.85
C ILE A 56 -7.07 3.64 -2.68
N LYS A 57 -7.27 4.69 -1.89
CA LYS A 57 -8.23 4.67 -0.78
C LYS A 57 -9.66 4.59 -1.27
N ALA A 58 -10.03 5.34 -2.31
CA ALA A 58 -11.36 5.27 -2.95
C ALA A 58 -11.64 3.86 -3.49
N ALA A 59 -10.67 3.26 -4.19
CA ALA A 59 -10.79 1.88 -4.65
C ALA A 59 -10.98 0.88 -3.49
N SER A 60 -10.36 1.14 -2.34
CA SER A 60 -10.49 0.29 -1.16
C SER A 60 -11.88 0.36 -0.50
N PHE A 61 -12.67 1.42 -0.75
CA PHE A 61 -14.05 1.53 -0.27
C PHE A 61 -14.98 0.53 -0.97
N GLN A 62 -14.66 0.12 -2.20
CA GLN A 62 -15.37 -0.95 -2.89
C GLN A 62 -14.91 -2.35 -2.48
N GLY A 63 -13.95 -2.45 -1.55
CA GLY A 63 -13.43 -3.69 -0.97
C GLY A 63 -11.91 -3.79 -1.04
N GLY A 64 -11.32 -4.46 -0.05
CA GLY A 64 -9.86 -4.58 0.07
C GLY A 64 -9.19 -5.28 -1.12
N GLN A 65 -9.90 -6.16 -1.82
CA GLN A 65 -9.41 -6.82 -3.04
C GLN A 65 -9.30 -5.82 -4.19
N HIS A 66 -10.30 -4.97 -4.37
CA HIS A 66 -10.32 -3.93 -5.41
C HIS A 66 -9.22 -2.90 -5.17
N GLY A 67 -9.06 -2.42 -3.92
CA GLY A 67 -7.97 -1.52 -3.57
C GLY A 67 -6.59 -2.08 -3.88
N ARG A 68 -6.36 -3.38 -3.61
CA ARG A 68 -5.10 -4.05 -3.97
C ARG A 68 -4.89 -4.15 -5.47
N GLN A 69 -5.93 -4.53 -6.21
CA GLN A 69 -5.83 -4.62 -7.67
C GLN A 69 -5.53 -3.24 -8.27
N TYR A 70 -6.17 -2.20 -7.74
CA TYR A 70 -5.90 -0.83 -8.14
C TYR A 70 -4.43 -0.46 -7.90
N LEU A 71 -3.90 -0.68 -6.69
CA LEU A 71 -2.50 -0.43 -6.34
C LEU A 71 -1.53 -1.15 -7.28
N VAL A 72 -1.74 -2.45 -7.51
CA VAL A 72 -0.87 -3.25 -8.39
C VAL A 72 -0.90 -2.73 -9.84
N ASN A 73 -2.08 -2.35 -10.33
CA ASN A 73 -2.23 -1.81 -11.68
C ASN A 73 -1.59 -0.42 -11.81
N VAL A 74 -1.70 0.44 -10.78
CA VAL A 74 -0.97 1.72 -10.72
C VAL A 74 0.53 1.46 -10.83
N GLN A 75 1.08 0.60 -9.98
CA GLN A 75 2.51 0.29 -10.00
C GLN A 75 2.97 -0.24 -11.36
N LYS A 76 2.19 -1.15 -11.97
CA LYS A 76 2.51 -1.73 -13.27
C LYS A 76 2.49 -0.69 -14.40
N ILE A 77 1.49 0.17 -14.45
CA ILE A 77 1.34 1.18 -15.50
C ILE A 77 2.36 2.31 -15.32
N MET A 78 2.53 2.78 -14.08
CA MET A 78 3.48 3.87 -13.78
C MET A 78 4.94 3.40 -13.73
N SER A 79 5.23 2.10 -13.86
CA SER A 79 6.61 1.62 -14.07
C SER A 79 7.17 2.06 -15.42
N ASP A 80 6.31 2.30 -16.40
CA ASP A 80 6.65 3.06 -17.61
C ASP A 80 6.65 4.56 -17.27
N ARG A 81 7.83 5.11 -17.06
CA ARG A 81 8.06 6.47 -16.60
C ARG A 81 7.65 7.56 -17.61
N THR A 82 7.25 7.17 -18.81
CA THR A 82 6.73 8.08 -19.84
C THR A 82 5.22 8.30 -19.70
N VAL A 83 4.54 7.49 -18.88
CA VAL A 83 3.11 7.58 -18.67
C VAL A 83 2.80 8.63 -17.60
N GLU A 84 1.97 9.59 -17.93
CA GLU A 84 1.44 10.58 -17.00
C GLU A 84 0.17 10.03 -16.31
N TYR A 85 -0.03 10.39 -15.03
CA TYR A 85 -1.22 9.98 -14.26
C TYR A 85 -2.39 10.91 -14.59
N THR A 86 -3.05 10.65 -15.73
CA THR A 86 -4.21 11.38 -16.25
C THR A 86 -5.51 10.67 -15.89
N ASP A 87 -6.66 11.35 -16.07
CA ASP A 87 -7.99 10.75 -15.82
C ASP A 87 -8.27 9.56 -16.75
N GLU A 88 -7.72 9.53 -17.98
CA GLU A 88 -7.80 8.37 -18.88
C GLU A 88 -7.06 7.16 -18.29
N ILE A 89 -5.87 7.38 -17.74
CA ILE A 89 -5.10 6.32 -17.07
C ILE A 89 -5.81 5.85 -15.81
N VAL A 90 -6.34 6.76 -15.00
CA VAL A 90 -7.15 6.43 -13.82
C VAL A 90 -8.35 5.57 -14.19
N LYS A 91 -9.09 5.94 -15.23
CA LYS A 91 -10.24 5.17 -15.73
C LYS A 91 -9.83 3.76 -16.19
N ARG A 92 -8.72 3.66 -16.91
CA ARG A 92 -8.17 2.37 -17.34
C ARG A 92 -7.79 1.50 -16.15
N ILE A 93 -7.14 2.07 -15.13
CA ILE A 93 -6.75 1.35 -13.92
C ILE A 93 -7.99 0.87 -13.15
N ALA A 94 -9.01 1.73 -13.02
CA ALA A 94 -10.26 1.39 -12.36
C ALA A 94 -10.98 0.22 -13.06
N GLN A 95 -11.01 0.21 -14.39
CA GLN A 95 -11.55 -0.90 -15.18
C GLN A 95 -10.78 -2.20 -14.95
N LEU A 96 -9.44 -2.16 -14.95
CA LEU A 96 -8.61 -3.32 -14.67
C LEU A 96 -8.75 -3.84 -13.23
N ALA A 97 -9.17 -2.99 -12.30
CA ALA A 97 -9.46 -3.35 -10.92
C ALA A 97 -10.93 -3.76 -10.69
N ASN A 98 -11.75 -3.83 -11.75
CA ASN A 98 -13.19 -4.11 -11.71
C ASN A 98 -13.96 -3.21 -10.76
N LEU A 99 -13.62 -1.91 -10.73
CA LEU A 99 -14.33 -0.91 -9.94
C LEU A 99 -15.61 -0.45 -10.63
N ASP A 100 -16.65 -0.18 -9.86
CA ASP A 100 -17.75 0.65 -10.33
C ASP A 100 -17.27 2.09 -10.52
N TRP A 101 -17.25 2.53 -11.75
CA TRP A 101 -16.66 3.82 -12.13
C TRP A 101 -17.40 5.01 -11.52
N ALA A 102 -18.74 4.96 -11.45
CA ALA A 102 -19.53 6.06 -10.93
C ALA A 102 -19.25 6.26 -9.44
N THR A 103 -19.37 5.19 -8.66
CA THR A 103 -19.05 5.18 -7.23
C THR A 103 -17.59 5.57 -6.98
N PHE A 104 -16.65 5.03 -7.75
CA PHE A 104 -15.23 5.36 -7.60
C PHE A 104 -14.96 6.86 -7.84
N THR A 105 -15.58 7.45 -8.88
CA THR A 105 -15.41 8.86 -9.22
C THR A 105 -15.98 9.76 -8.12
N GLU A 106 -17.10 9.40 -7.52
CA GLU A 106 -17.68 10.12 -6.39
C GLU A 106 -16.77 10.01 -5.16
N ASP A 107 -16.35 8.81 -4.82
CA ASP A 107 -15.50 8.53 -3.64
C ASP A 107 -14.18 9.27 -3.71
N ARG A 108 -13.48 9.25 -4.86
CA ARG A 108 -12.14 9.85 -5.00
C ARG A 108 -12.10 11.36 -4.72
N HIS A 109 -13.24 12.04 -4.85
CA HIS A 109 -13.38 13.46 -4.55
C HIS A 109 -14.01 13.74 -3.18
N SER A 110 -14.44 12.71 -2.47
CA SER A 110 -15.17 12.83 -1.21
C SER A 110 -14.30 13.32 -0.04
N GLN A 111 -14.96 13.92 0.95
CA GLN A 111 -14.32 14.24 2.23
C GLN A 111 -13.95 12.98 3.02
N MET A 112 -14.69 11.87 2.79
CA MET A 112 -14.48 10.62 3.49
C MET A 112 -13.15 9.98 3.12
N VAL A 113 -12.80 9.96 1.81
CA VAL A 113 -11.51 9.43 1.36
C VAL A 113 -10.34 10.24 1.89
N ARG A 114 -10.49 11.59 1.94
CA ARG A 114 -9.46 12.49 2.51
C ARG A 114 -9.24 12.24 4.01
N LYS A 115 -10.32 12.05 4.77
CA LYS A 115 -10.24 11.69 6.20
C LYS A 115 -9.59 10.32 6.38
N SER A 116 -9.95 9.33 5.55
CA SER A 116 -9.35 8.00 5.60
C SER A 116 -7.86 8.03 5.30
N LEU A 117 -7.42 8.79 4.28
CA LEU A 117 -6.00 8.94 3.98
C LEU A 117 -5.24 9.63 5.13
N ARG A 118 -5.80 10.69 5.73
CA ARG A 118 -5.19 11.35 6.89
C ARG A 118 -5.00 10.39 8.06
N LYS A 119 -6.02 9.57 8.36
CA LYS A 119 -5.90 8.54 9.39
C LYS A 119 -4.75 7.57 9.10
N ASP A 120 -4.60 7.13 7.86
CA ASP A 120 -3.50 6.26 7.44
C ASP A 120 -2.13 6.94 7.65
N GLN A 121 -2.00 8.23 7.30
CA GLN A 121 -0.75 8.97 7.53
C GLN A 121 -0.44 9.09 9.04
N THR A 122 -1.45 9.39 9.87
CA THR A 122 -1.28 9.42 11.32
C THR A 122 -0.80 8.06 11.86
N ILE A 123 -1.39 6.94 11.40
CA ILE A 123 -0.94 5.60 11.79
C ILE A 123 0.53 5.37 11.38
N ALA A 124 0.92 5.77 10.18
CA ALA A 124 2.30 5.64 9.73
C ALA A 124 3.27 6.49 10.56
N ASP A 125 2.89 7.71 10.91
CA ASP A 125 3.68 8.62 11.75
C ASP A 125 3.82 8.06 13.18
N ASP A 126 2.73 7.61 13.80
CA ASP A 126 2.70 7.03 15.15
C ASP A 126 3.58 5.76 15.24
N LEU A 127 3.65 5.00 14.16
CA LEU A 127 4.47 3.78 14.06
C LEU A 127 5.89 4.05 13.56
N GLY A 128 6.27 5.31 13.35
CA GLY A 128 7.61 5.71 12.91
C GLY A 128 7.96 5.26 11.48
N VAL A 129 6.97 5.02 10.63
CA VAL A 129 7.19 4.60 9.24
C VAL A 129 7.47 5.82 8.38
N ILE A 130 8.71 5.99 7.98
CA ILE A 130 9.17 7.13 7.17
C ILE A 130 9.52 6.75 5.73
N ASP A 131 9.61 5.46 5.41
CA ASP A 131 10.06 4.96 4.11
C ASP A 131 9.22 3.80 3.60
N THR A 132 9.29 3.56 2.30
CA THR A 132 8.59 2.46 1.61
C THR A 132 9.56 1.68 0.73
N PRO A 133 9.38 0.36 0.64
CA PRO A 133 8.37 -0.48 1.28
C PRO A 133 8.72 -0.82 2.73
N THR A 134 7.82 -0.54 3.67
CA THR A 134 7.93 -0.97 5.07
C THR A 134 6.70 -1.79 5.42
N ALA A 135 6.87 -2.88 6.18
CA ALA A 135 5.77 -3.65 6.74
C ALA A 135 5.82 -3.69 8.25
N ILE A 136 4.66 -3.64 8.88
CA ILE A 136 4.48 -3.89 10.29
C ILE A 136 3.64 -5.16 10.43
N VAL A 137 4.18 -6.12 11.13
CA VAL A 137 3.50 -7.37 11.44
C VAL A 137 3.03 -7.30 12.89
N LEU A 138 1.74 -7.47 13.10
CA LEU A 138 1.12 -7.50 14.41
C LEU A 138 0.67 -8.92 14.68
N ASP A 139 0.95 -9.43 15.88
CA ASP A 139 0.40 -10.69 16.34
C ASP A 139 -0.99 -10.45 16.96
N THR A 140 -2.00 -11.17 16.49
CA THR A 140 -3.34 -11.08 17.05
C THR A 140 -3.48 -11.78 18.41
N CYS A 141 -2.53 -12.66 18.75
CA CYS A 141 -2.48 -13.38 20.02
C CYS A 141 -1.66 -12.66 21.08
N ASP A 142 -0.74 -11.78 20.67
CA ASP A 142 0.08 -10.95 21.55
C ASP A 142 0.01 -9.49 21.08
N PRO A 143 -0.89 -8.68 21.64
CA PRO A 143 -1.05 -7.29 21.22
C PRO A 143 0.17 -6.40 21.44
N ASP A 144 1.06 -6.80 22.37
CA ASP A 144 2.29 -6.06 22.68
C ASP A 144 3.42 -6.41 21.71
N TYR A 145 3.22 -7.46 20.91
CA TYR A 145 4.20 -7.87 19.91
C TYR A 145 3.95 -7.22 18.55
N SER A 146 4.96 -6.48 18.10
CA SER A 146 4.98 -5.93 16.74
C SER A 146 6.37 -6.05 16.12
N LEU A 147 6.44 -6.38 14.85
CA LEU A 147 7.67 -6.47 14.09
C LEU A 147 7.67 -5.48 12.94
N LEU A 148 8.61 -4.54 12.96
CA LEU A 148 8.84 -3.57 11.89
C LEU A 148 9.89 -4.11 10.91
N ILE A 149 9.53 -4.23 9.63
CA ILE A 149 10.41 -4.73 8.57
C ILE A 149 10.63 -3.61 7.55
N HIS A 150 11.80 -2.99 7.58
CA HIS A 150 12.23 -2.01 6.58
C HIS A 150 12.66 -2.70 5.28
N ASP A 151 12.54 -1.96 4.16
CA ASP A 151 12.82 -2.49 2.81
C ASP A 151 12.14 -3.85 2.61
N PHE A 152 10.84 -3.86 2.89
CA PHE A 152 10.05 -5.07 2.93
C PHE A 152 10.15 -5.87 1.63
N THR A 153 10.52 -7.14 1.78
CA THR A 153 10.41 -8.15 0.74
C THR A 153 9.71 -9.39 1.28
N TYR A 154 9.11 -10.15 0.40
CA TYR A 154 8.51 -11.44 0.77
C TYR A 154 9.51 -12.36 1.48
N GLN A 155 10.77 -12.38 1.02
CA GLN A 155 11.81 -13.21 1.61
C GLN A 155 12.12 -12.79 3.05
N LYS A 156 12.24 -11.48 3.32
CA LYS A 156 12.45 -10.98 4.69
C LYS A 156 11.35 -11.44 5.65
N LEU A 157 10.08 -11.41 5.22
CA LEU A 157 8.97 -11.89 6.05
C LEU A 157 9.10 -13.39 6.37
N ILE A 158 9.42 -14.20 5.38
CA ILE A 158 9.62 -15.65 5.57
C ILE A 158 10.81 -15.93 6.48
N ASP A 159 11.90 -15.19 6.35
CA ASP A 159 13.08 -15.35 7.18
C ASP A 159 12.78 -14.96 8.64
N CYS A 160 12.02 -13.88 8.88
CA CYS A 160 11.54 -13.53 10.21
C CYS A 160 10.67 -14.64 10.83
N ALA A 161 9.79 -15.25 10.03
CA ALA A 161 8.97 -16.36 10.47
C ALA A 161 9.81 -17.61 10.84
N ARG A 162 10.82 -17.93 10.03
CA ARG A 162 11.72 -19.07 10.27
C ARG A 162 12.62 -18.90 11.50
N HIS A 163 13.01 -17.66 11.80
CA HIS A 163 13.83 -17.36 12.96
C HIS A 163 13.04 -17.17 14.27
N GLY A 164 11.74 -17.52 14.26
CA GLY A 164 10.89 -17.43 15.45
C GLY A 164 10.53 -16.00 15.86
N GLN A 165 10.76 -15.03 14.99
CA GLN A 165 10.36 -13.64 15.20
C GLN A 165 8.87 -13.39 14.93
N LEU A 166 8.14 -14.41 14.51
CA LEU A 166 6.68 -14.39 14.32
C LEU A 166 6.11 -15.60 15.05
N HIS A 167 5.17 -15.36 15.96
CA HIS A 167 4.42 -16.44 16.60
C HIS A 167 3.39 -16.98 15.58
N ILE A 168 3.76 -18.05 14.89
CA ILE A 168 2.84 -18.76 14.00
C ILE A 168 2.14 -19.81 14.83
N ASN A 169 0.85 -19.65 15.09
CA ASN A 169 0.05 -20.65 15.77
C ASN A 169 0.11 -21.98 14.99
N GLN A 170 0.81 -22.97 15.54
CA GLN A 170 0.90 -24.33 14.99
C GLN A 170 -0.36 -25.16 15.30
N ASP A 171 -1.39 -24.60 15.96
CA ASP A 171 -2.55 -25.33 16.49
C ASP A 171 -3.61 -25.77 15.44
N HIS A 172 -3.37 -25.55 14.16
CA HIS A 172 -4.26 -26.07 13.11
C HIS A 172 -3.86 -27.42 12.52
N ARG A 173 -3.00 -28.21 13.21
CA ARG A 173 -2.60 -29.55 12.73
C ARG A 173 -3.59 -30.68 13.02
N LEU A 174 -4.74 -30.42 13.59
CA LEU A 174 -5.68 -31.49 13.95
C LEU A 174 -7.11 -31.17 13.49
N VAL A 175 -7.40 -31.20 12.21
CA VAL A 175 -8.72 -31.67 11.69
C VAL A 175 -8.52 -32.18 10.26
N HIS A 176 -8.02 -33.39 10.12
CA HIS A 176 -8.37 -34.28 9.02
C HIS A 176 -8.51 -35.69 9.58
N LYS A 177 -9.73 -36.02 9.88
CA LYS A 177 -10.26 -37.39 9.82
C LYS A 177 -11.47 -37.37 8.93
#